data_21493d46ae49e0006df92cec978bf17e
#
_entry.id   21493d46ae49e0006df92cec978bf17e
#
_cell.length_a   1.000
_cell.length_b   1.000
_cell.length_c   1.000
_cell.angle_alpha   90.00
_cell.angle_beta   90.00
_cell.angle_gamma   90.00
#
_symmetry.space_group_name_H-M   'P 1'
#
loop_
_entity.id
_entity.type
_entity.pdbx_description
1 polymer ?
#
loop_
_entity_poly.entity_id
_entity_poly.type
_entity_poly.pdbx_seq_one_letter_code
_entity_poly.pdbx_strand_id
1 'polypeptide(L)'
;MRSRSLLLILLNTVCSVAIVLVNKIVFQNAGVAVSSLLTASHLIFQFAILGMREATSPSKAFHRFLHPYSVLSSIAFSICMPIQNLSLHMNSIAANQMAKVMLLPCSFLLNYIFFRNAPSSRLVPSLLLTVIGSLMFQLSDSAATLASISISFIMVCSSWYCQTTIEQCKKELSMTATQQMINVLPLSTLFVTATAPFIDSVSLSLSAATSQYSPLLQLPSTWFAFLFLSCCLGLVVTWTCFEIVQSMSGLSYRMLSHAKTVVLFVIGINFNGQPVCLRQWVGAATTFTGVVWYLTLVEPDTVAQHADSQRSDDKAKLSENKRVKNE
;
A
#
# COMPACT_ATOMS: atom_id res chain seq x y z
N MET A 1 1.84 13.64 -21.76
CA MET A 1 1.66 13.34 -20.32
C MET A 1 0.64 12.22 -20.06
N ARG A 2 -0.58 12.26 -20.60
CA ARG A 2 -1.65 11.26 -20.34
C ARG A 2 -1.27 9.80 -20.63
N SER A 3 -0.56 9.49 -21.72
CA SER A 3 -0.19 8.11 -22.08
C SER A 3 0.84 7.47 -21.14
N ARG A 4 1.83 8.22 -20.67
CA ARG A 4 2.83 7.73 -19.70
C ARG A 4 2.19 7.39 -18.35
N SER A 5 1.29 8.25 -17.87
CA SER A 5 0.58 8.00 -16.60
C SER A 5 -0.32 6.77 -16.68
N LEU A 6 -1.03 6.58 -17.80
CA LEU A 6 -1.85 5.38 -18.02
C LEU A 6 -1.00 4.10 -18.05
N LEU A 7 0.16 4.13 -18.70
CA LEU A 7 1.07 2.98 -18.73
C LEU A 7 1.59 2.64 -17.34
N LEU A 8 1.98 3.64 -16.54
CA LEU A 8 2.42 3.42 -15.16
C LEU A 8 1.31 2.83 -14.28
N ILE A 9 0.08 3.30 -14.45
CA ILE A 9 -1.08 2.79 -13.74
C ILE A 9 -1.34 1.32 -14.10
N LEU A 10 -1.34 1.00 -15.39
CA LEU A 10 -1.55 -0.37 -15.87
C LEU A 10 -0.44 -1.30 -15.37
N LEU A 11 0.82 -0.89 -15.51
CA LEU A 11 1.98 -1.64 -15.03
C LEU A 11 1.90 -1.88 -13.51
N ASN A 12 1.62 -0.84 -12.73
CA ASN A 12 1.45 -0.97 -11.28
C ASN A 12 0.30 -1.92 -10.92
N THR A 13 -0.82 -1.86 -11.65
CA THR A 13 -1.98 -2.73 -11.38
C THR A 13 -1.64 -4.19 -11.67
N VAL A 14 -1.10 -4.50 -12.84
CA VAL A 14 -0.73 -5.86 -13.24
C VAL A 14 0.31 -6.44 -12.29
N CYS A 15 1.39 -5.70 -12.01
CA CYS A 15 2.44 -6.16 -11.09
C CYS A 15 1.94 -6.29 -9.64
N SER A 16 1.02 -5.41 -9.21
CA SER A 16 0.41 -5.52 -7.86
C SER A 16 -0.49 -6.75 -7.71
N VAL A 17 -1.20 -7.12 -8.77
CA VAL A 17 -1.98 -8.37 -8.78
C VAL A 17 -1.05 -9.57 -8.75
N ALA A 18 -0.05 -9.59 -9.63
CA ALA A 18 0.90 -10.68 -9.74
C ALA A 18 1.67 -10.91 -8.43
N ILE A 19 2.18 -9.86 -7.79
CA ILE A 19 2.95 -10.00 -6.54
C ILE A 19 2.11 -10.57 -5.39
N VAL A 20 0.84 -10.20 -5.28
CA VAL A 20 -0.05 -10.75 -4.23
C VAL A 20 -0.24 -12.26 -4.42
N LEU A 21 -0.45 -12.71 -5.66
CA LEU A 21 -0.60 -14.13 -5.97
C LEU A 21 0.71 -14.88 -5.73
N VAL A 22 1.83 -14.39 -6.22
CA VAL A 22 3.15 -15.00 -6.03
C VAL A 22 3.51 -15.05 -4.54
N ASN A 23 3.29 -13.98 -3.77
CA ASN A 23 3.54 -13.98 -2.33
C ASN A 23 2.67 -15.03 -1.61
N LYS A 24 1.41 -15.17 -2.01
CA LYS A 24 0.54 -16.19 -1.42
C LYS A 24 1.03 -17.60 -1.71
N ILE A 25 1.52 -17.89 -2.93
CA ILE A 25 2.16 -19.15 -3.29
C ILE A 25 3.44 -19.38 -2.47
N VAL A 26 4.28 -18.36 -2.30
CA VAL A 26 5.49 -18.43 -1.46
C VAL A 26 5.13 -18.80 -0.03
N PHE A 27 4.09 -18.22 0.56
CA PHE A 27 3.65 -18.53 1.91
C PHE A 27 3.08 -19.93 2.03
N GLN A 28 2.27 -20.38 1.06
CA GLN A 28 1.69 -21.73 1.07
C GLN A 28 2.74 -22.83 0.94
N ASN A 29 3.77 -22.61 0.12
CA ASN A 29 4.83 -23.58 -0.12
C ASN A 29 5.92 -23.59 0.96
N ALA A 30 6.07 -22.50 1.73
CA ALA A 30 7.06 -22.42 2.79
C ALA A 30 6.69 -23.22 4.03
N GLY A 31 5.39 -23.42 4.28
CA GLY A 31 4.88 -24.11 5.49
C GLY A 31 5.23 -23.41 6.82
N VAL A 32 5.84 -22.24 6.76
CA VAL A 32 6.36 -21.47 7.91
C VAL A 32 5.99 -19.99 7.75
N ALA A 33 5.93 -19.27 8.87
CA ALA A 33 5.77 -17.83 8.88
C ALA A 33 7.05 -17.14 8.35
N VAL A 34 7.07 -16.82 7.06
CA VAL A 34 8.20 -16.16 6.37
C VAL A 34 7.82 -14.76 5.86
N SER A 35 6.82 -14.14 6.47
CA SER A 35 6.29 -12.85 5.98
C SER A 35 7.30 -11.73 6.08
N SER A 36 8.07 -11.65 7.16
CA SER A 36 9.08 -10.62 7.35
C SER A 36 10.37 -10.96 6.59
N LEU A 37 10.72 -12.24 6.48
CA LEU A 37 11.83 -12.71 5.65
C LEU A 37 11.58 -12.36 4.17
N LEU A 38 10.36 -12.58 3.67
CA LEU A 38 9.98 -12.17 2.31
C LEU A 38 10.12 -10.67 2.13
N THR A 39 9.66 -9.87 3.10
CA THR A 39 9.79 -8.41 3.06
C THR A 39 11.27 -7.99 3.08
N ALA A 40 12.09 -8.58 3.94
CA ALA A 40 13.51 -8.31 3.99
C ALA A 40 14.20 -8.62 2.65
N SER A 41 13.88 -9.78 2.03
CA SER A 41 14.40 -10.15 0.72
C SER A 41 14.03 -9.14 -0.36
N HIS A 42 12.80 -8.64 -0.37
CA HIS A 42 12.36 -7.57 -1.28
C HIS A 42 13.17 -6.29 -1.10
N LEU A 43 13.35 -5.84 0.16
CA LEU A 43 14.05 -4.60 0.45
C LEU A 43 15.54 -4.70 0.15
N ILE A 44 16.19 -5.84 0.48
CA ILE A 44 17.59 -6.09 0.15
C ILE A 44 17.79 -6.07 -1.38
N PHE A 45 16.91 -6.75 -2.13
CA PHE A 45 16.96 -6.76 -3.58
C PHE A 45 16.78 -5.36 -4.18
N GLN A 46 15.79 -4.60 -3.71
CA GLN A 46 15.53 -3.23 -4.15
C GLN A 46 16.71 -2.30 -3.81
N PHE A 47 17.27 -2.42 -2.61
CA PHE A 47 18.43 -1.64 -2.18
C PHE A 47 19.67 -1.95 -3.03
N ALA A 48 19.92 -3.23 -3.34
CA ALA A 48 21.04 -3.63 -4.19
C ALA A 48 20.92 -3.06 -5.62
N ILE A 49 19.75 -3.17 -6.25
CA ILE A 49 19.52 -2.65 -7.60
C ILE A 49 19.62 -1.12 -7.66
N LEU A 50 19.04 -0.41 -6.69
CA LEU A 50 19.11 1.04 -6.64
C LEU A 50 20.51 1.53 -6.23
N GLY A 51 21.22 0.80 -5.36
CA GLY A 51 22.60 1.08 -5.01
C GLY A 51 23.54 0.96 -6.21
N MET A 52 23.38 -0.08 -7.04
CA MET A 52 24.13 -0.22 -8.29
C MET A 52 23.85 0.94 -9.27
N ARG A 53 22.59 1.34 -9.40
CA ARG A 53 22.22 2.49 -10.23
C ARG A 53 22.85 3.78 -9.71
N GLU A 54 22.80 4.01 -8.41
CA GLU A 54 23.40 5.21 -7.79
C GLU A 54 24.92 5.24 -7.92
N ALA A 55 25.60 4.08 -7.86
CA ALA A 55 27.03 3.96 -8.08
C ALA A 55 27.44 4.28 -9.54
N THR A 56 26.58 3.95 -10.51
CA THR A 56 26.83 4.23 -11.95
C THR A 56 26.42 5.65 -12.35
N SER A 57 25.46 6.25 -11.70
CA SER A 57 24.96 7.60 -11.98
C SER A 57 24.60 8.31 -10.67
N PRO A 58 25.60 8.85 -9.93
CA PRO A 58 25.39 9.43 -8.63
C PRO A 58 24.40 10.58 -8.68
N SER A 59 23.29 10.45 -7.95
CA SER A 59 22.37 11.53 -7.70
C SER A 59 22.72 12.17 -6.35
N LYS A 60 22.56 13.50 -6.21
CA LYS A 60 22.74 14.18 -4.91
C LYS A 60 21.66 13.76 -3.87
N ALA A 61 20.91 12.71 -4.15
CA ALA A 61 19.79 12.23 -3.35
C ALA A 61 20.23 11.64 -2.01
N PHE A 62 21.34 10.89 -1.99
CA PHE A 62 21.78 10.15 -0.81
C PHE A 62 22.16 11.03 0.39
N HIS A 63 22.41 12.33 0.19
CA HIS A 63 22.73 13.25 1.29
C HIS A 63 21.57 13.59 2.22
N ARG A 64 20.33 13.17 1.89
CA ARG A 64 19.15 13.50 2.66
C ARG A 64 18.50 12.31 3.40
N PHE A 65 19.16 11.14 3.41
CA PHE A 65 18.58 9.95 4.04
C PHE A 65 18.44 10.07 5.58
N LEU A 66 19.28 10.88 6.23
CA LEU A 66 19.19 11.19 7.67
C LEU A 66 18.28 12.39 7.98
N HIS A 67 17.65 12.99 6.98
CA HIS A 67 16.71 14.07 7.25
C HIS A 67 15.50 13.54 8.03
N PRO A 68 14.97 14.25 9.05
CA PRO A 68 13.89 13.76 9.92
C PRO A 68 12.69 13.17 9.17
N TYR A 69 12.25 13.82 8.10
CA TYR A 69 11.14 13.31 7.27
C TYR A 69 11.49 12.03 6.50
N SER A 70 12.74 11.86 6.06
CA SER A 70 13.20 10.61 5.43
C SER A 70 13.28 9.49 6.45
N VAL A 71 13.82 9.75 7.64
CA VAL A 71 13.90 8.79 8.74
C VAL A 71 12.50 8.35 9.18
N LEU A 72 11.58 9.30 9.37
CA LEU A 72 10.19 9.02 9.74
C LEU A 72 9.49 8.15 8.70
N SER A 73 9.67 8.47 7.41
CA SER A 73 9.13 7.67 6.30
C SER A 73 9.74 6.28 6.24
N SER A 74 11.05 6.14 6.55
CA SER A 74 11.74 4.84 6.61
C SER A 74 11.20 3.96 7.73
N ILE A 75 11.00 4.52 8.91
CA ILE A 75 10.41 3.80 10.05
C ILE A 75 8.98 3.37 9.73
N ALA A 76 8.16 4.29 9.20
CA ALA A 76 6.79 3.99 8.81
C ALA A 76 6.72 2.88 7.75
N PHE A 77 7.60 2.92 6.75
CA PHE A 77 7.70 1.91 5.70
C PHE A 77 8.15 0.55 6.25
N SER A 78 9.12 0.56 7.18
CA SER A 78 9.63 -0.65 7.84
C SER A 78 8.57 -1.38 8.68
N ILE A 79 7.64 -0.65 9.25
CA ILE A 79 6.51 -1.21 10.00
C ILE A 79 5.42 -1.70 9.04
N CYS A 80 5.09 -0.89 8.04
CA CYS A 80 3.97 -1.13 7.15
C CYS A 80 4.16 -2.38 6.27
N MET A 81 5.33 -2.57 5.66
CA MET A 81 5.56 -3.64 4.69
C MET A 81 5.49 -5.04 5.30
N PRO A 82 6.17 -5.36 6.42
CA PRO A 82 6.03 -6.66 7.09
C PRO A 82 4.59 -6.95 7.54
N ILE A 83 3.89 -5.93 8.08
CA ILE A 83 2.51 -6.09 8.53
C ILE A 83 1.56 -6.38 7.37
N GLN A 84 1.76 -5.76 6.20
CA GLN A 84 0.98 -6.08 5.00
C GLN A 84 1.18 -7.52 4.54
N ASN A 85 2.41 -8.01 4.54
CA ASN A 85 2.73 -9.40 4.19
C ASN A 85 2.22 -10.38 5.25
N LEU A 86 2.32 -10.03 6.53
CA LEU A 86 1.75 -10.82 7.62
C LEU A 86 0.22 -10.91 7.51
N SER A 87 -0.46 -9.81 7.22
CA SER A 87 -1.90 -9.81 6.98
C SER A 87 -2.29 -10.70 5.79
N LEU A 88 -1.52 -10.65 4.70
CA LEU A 88 -1.73 -11.53 3.54
C LEU A 88 -1.46 -13.01 3.88
N HIS A 89 -0.49 -13.28 4.74
CA HIS A 89 -0.20 -14.64 5.21
C HIS A 89 -1.35 -15.22 6.03
N MET A 90 -1.86 -14.45 7.01
CA MET A 90 -2.87 -14.90 7.97
C MET A 90 -4.31 -14.89 7.42
N ASN A 91 -4.59 -14.14 6.36
CA ASN A 91 -5.93 -14.02 5.78
C ASN A 91 -6.03 -14.67 4.40
N SER A 92 -7.26 -14.97 3.97
CA SER A 92 -7.52 -15.24 2.55
C SER A 92 -7.21 -13.98 1.70
N ILE A 93 -6.90 -14.16 0.41
CA ILE A 93 -6.65 -13.01 -0.48
C ILE A 93 -7.86 -12.07 -0.48
N ALA A 94 -9.07 -12.63 -0.57
CA ALA A 94 -10.31 -11.84 -0.58
C ALA A 94 -10.49 -11.04 0.71
N ALA A 95 -10.32 -11.66 1.89
CA ALA A 95 -10.42 -10.97 3.18
C ALA A 95 -9.36 -9.89 3.36
N ASN A 96 -8.11 -10.16 2.94
CA ASN A 96 -7.03 -9.17 2.96
C ASN A 96 -7.34 -7.96 2.05
N GLN A 97 -7.99 -8.17 0.90
CA GLN A 97 -8.41 -7.07 0.04
C GLN A 97 -9.58 -6.28 0.65
N MET A 98 -10.55 -6.95 1.28
CA MET A 98 -11.63 -6.27 2.01
C MET A 98 -11.10 -5.44 3.17
N ALA A 99 -10.09 -5.94 3.90
CA ALA A 99 -9.41 -5.15 4.92
C ALA A 99 -8.75 -3.89 4.33
N LYS A 100 -8.12 -3.98 3.17
CA LYS A 100 -7.49 -2.81 2.49
C LYS A 100 -8.50 -1.73 2.08
N VAL A 101 -9.75 -2.10 1.77
CA VAL A 101 -10.81 -1.11 1.50
C VAL A 101 -11.11 -0.25 2.73
N MET A 102 -10.95 -0.81 3.94
CA MET A 102 -11.10 -0.07 5.21
C MET A 102 -10.10 1.09 5.37
N LEU A 103 -9.02 1.10 4.58
CA LEU A 103 -8.07 2.22 4.59
C LEU A 103 -8.75 3.56 4.26
N LEU A 104 -9.79 3.56 3.42
CA LEU A 104 -10.53 4.76 3.06
C LEU A 104 -11.24 5.38 4.29
N PRO A 105 -12.19 4.73 4.95
CA PRO A 105 -12.86 5.29 6.13
C PRO A 105 -11.88 5.51 7.30
N CYS A 106 -10.93 4.61 7.54
CA CYS A 106 -9.92 4.78 8.57
C CYS A 106 -9.05 6.02 8.32
N SER A 107 -8.67 6.30 7.07
CA SER A 107 -7.87 7.49 6.76
C SER A 107 -8.61 8.79 7.08
N PHE A 108 -9.94 8.85 6.87
CA PHE A 108 -10.74 10.01 7.28
C PHE A 108 -10.82 10.16 8.79
N LEU A 109 -11.06 9.06 9.50
CA LEU A 109 -11.10 9.05 10.96
C LEU A 109 -9.75 9.48 11.57
N LEU A 110 -8.65 8.90 11.10
CA LEU A 110 -7.31 9.22 11.59
C LEU A 110 -6.89 10.65 11.23
N ASN A 111 -7.21 11.12 10.02
CA ASN A 111 -6.99 12.51 9.64
C ASN A 111 -7.80 13.49 10.51
N TYR A 112 -9.01 13.14 10.91
CA TYR A 112 -9.80 13.93 11.85
C TYR A 112 -9.15 13.96 13.24
N ILE A 113 -8.71 12.80 13.75
CA ILE A 113 -8.09 12.69 15.07
C ILE A 113 -6.77 13.47 15.13
N PHE A 114 -5.88 13.28 14.15
CA PHE A 114 -4.51 13.83 14.20
C PHE A 114 -4.41 15.24 13.62
N PHE A 115 -5.16 15.56 12.57
CA PHE A 115 -5.07 16.84 11.86
C PHE A 115 -6.30 17.73 12.02
N ARG A 116 -7.33 17.27 12.75
CA ARG A 116 -8.60 17.97 12.95
C ARG A 116 -9.36 18.28 11.64
N ASN A 117 -9.04 17.59 10.56
CA ASN A 117 -9.69 17.71 9.27
C ASN A 117 -10.95 16.83 9.24
N ALA A 118 -12.10 17.41 9.54
CA ALA A 118 -13.37 16.69 9.49
C ALA A 118 -13.77 16.36 8.04
N PRO A 119 -14.22 15.12 7.76
CA PRO A 119 -14.82 14.81 6.47
C PRO A 119 -16.14 15.59 6.31
N SER A 120 -16.49 15.90 5.06
CA SER A 120 -17.82 16.44 4.77
C SER A 120 -18.91 15.47 5.28
N SER A 121 -19.93 16.00 5.93
CA SER A 121 -21.05 15.19 6.45
C SER A 121 -21.74 14.33 5.37
N ARG A 122 -21.67 14.77 4.10
CA ARG A 122 -22.18 14.03 2.94
C ARG A 122 -21.44 12.70 2.68
N LEU A 123 -20.17 12.59 3.07
CA LEU A 123 -19.35 11.41 2.86
C LEU A 123 -19.56 10.33 3.93
N VAL A 124 -20.00 10.73 5.12
CA VAL A 124 -20.12 9.83 6.28
C VAL A 124 -20.99 8.59 5.99
N PRO A 125 -22.17 8.68 5.35
CA PRO A 125 -22.98 7.49 5.09
C PRO A 125 -22.30 6.47 4.17
N SER A 126 -21.60 6.92 3.13
CA SER A 126 -20.86 6.04 2.21
C SER A 126 -19.68 5.36 2.89
N LEU A 127 -18.99 6.08 3.79
CA LEU A 127 -17.89 5.52 4.59
C LEU A 127 -18.42 4.47 5.60
N LEU A 128 -19.53 4.74 6.27
CA LEU A 128 -20.16 3.78 7.19
C LEU A 128 -20.62 2.51 6.45
N LEU A 129 -21.21 2.66 5.27
CA LEU A 129 -21.61 1.52 4.45
C LEU A 129 -20.42 0.65 4.07
N THR A 130 -19.29 1.27 3.72
CA THR A 130 -18.03 0.59 3.43
C THR A 130 -17.49 -0.19 4.63
N VAL A 131 -17.54 0.41 5.83
CA VAL A 131 -17.12 -0.24 7.08
C VAL A 131 -17.99 -1.46 7.40
N ILE A 132 -19.31 -1.29 7.38
CA ILE A 132 -20.27 -2.36 7.72
C ILE A 132 -20.08 -3.54 6.76
N GLY A 133 -20.02 -3.28 5.46
CA GLY A 133 -19.85 -4.33 4.46
C GLY A 133 -18.52 -5.09 4.61
N SER A 134 -17.41 -4.36 4.80
CA SER A 134 -16.08 -4.95 4.97
C SER A 134 -15.98 -5.79 6.24
N LEU A 135 -16.52 -5.33 7.37
CA LEU A 135 -16.57 -6.09 8.61
C LEU A 135 -17.43 -7.35 8.46
N MET A 136 -18.60 -7.22 7.84
CA MET A 136 -19.49 -8.36 7.57
C MET A 136 -18.79 -9.43 6.73
N PHE A 137 -18.00 -9.04 5.72
CA PHE A 137 -17.21 -9.96 4.92
C PHE A 137 -16.15 -10.66 5.77
N GLN A 138 -15.32 -9.88 6.49
CA GLN A 138 -14.20 -10.42 7.28
C GLN A 138 -14.67 -11.38 8.38
N LEU A 139 -15.75 -11.02 9.11
CA LEU A 139 -16.32 -11.87 10.16
C LEU A 139 -16.98 -13.14 9.62
N SER A 140 -17.24 -13.22 8.32
CA SER A 140 -17.83 -14.39 7.67
C SER A 140 -16.81 -15.27 6.96
N ASP A 141 -15.53 -14.86 6.94
CA ASP A 141 -14.46 -15.67 6.37
C ASP A 141 -14.19 -16.87 7.28
N SER A 142 -14.11 -18.07 6.69
CA SER A 142 -13.82 -19.32 7.41
C SER A 142 -12.44 -19.33 8.07
N ALA A 143 -11.52 -18.52 7.57
CA ALA A 143 -10.18 -18.34 8.13
C ALA A 143 -10.12 -17.22 9.19
N ALA A 144 -11.26 -16.56 9.51
CA ALA A 144 -11.28 -15.43 10.43
C ALA A 144 -10.96 -15.89 11.86
N THR A 145 -9.89 -15.37 12.41
CA THR A 145 -9.51 -15.46 13.82
C THR A 145 -9.40 -14.06 14.41
N LEU A 146 -9.48 -13.95 15.73
CA LEU A 146 -9.28 -12.65 16.39
C LEU A 146 -7.90 -12.06 16.02
N ALA A 147 -6.87 -12.90 15.93
CA ALA A 147 -5.53 -12.49 15.53
C ALA A 147 -5.50 -11.97 14.08
N SER A 148 -6.14 -12.65 13.11
CA SER A 148 -6.16 -12.24 11.71
C SER A 148 -6.93 -10.93 11.50
N ILE A 149 -8.02 -10.70 12.24
CA ILE A 149 -8.78 -9.46 12.21
C ILE A 149 -7.96 -8.31 12.83
N SER A 150 -7.30 -8.56 13.97
CA SER A 150 -6.45 -7.57 14.63
C SER A 150 -5.28 -7.15 13.74
N ILE A 151 -4.59 -8.09 13.10
CA ILE A 151 -3.52 -7.80 12.14
C ILE A 151 -4.03 -7.00 10.94
N SER A 152 -5.23 -7.30 10.44
CA SER A 152 -5.86 -6.53 9.37
C SER A 152 -6.10 -5.07 9.76
N PHE A 153 -6.55 -4.83 10.99
CA PHE A 153 -6.73 -3.48 11.50
C PHE A 153 -5.40 -2.73 11.67
N ILE A 154 -4.39 -3.38 12.25
CA ILE A 154 -3.03 -2.83 12.39
C ILE A 154 -2.43 -2.53 10.99
N MET A 155 -2.65 -3.40 10.00
CA MET A 155 -2.25 -3.18 8.61
C MET A 155 -2.86 -1.90 8.04
N VAL A 156 -4.14 -1.64 8.28
CA VAL A 156 -4.81 -0.43 7.80
C VAL A 156 -4.23 0.83 8.44
N CYS A 157 -4.05 0.83 9.76
CA CYS A 157 -3.47 1.96 10.50
C CYS A 157 -2.03 2.24 10.07
N SER A 158 -1.19 1.20 9.95
CA SER A 158 0.19 1.33 9.51
C SER A 158 0.29 1.80 8.06
N SER A 159 -0.61 1.38 7.18
CA SER A 159 -0.68 1.82 5.79
C SER A 159 -1.05 3.30 5.68
N TRP A 160 -2.01 3.76 6.49
CA TRP A 160 -2.34 5.19 6.57
C TRP A 160 -1.13 6.02 7.03
N TYR A 161 -0.46 5.59 8.11
CA TYR A 161 0.71 6.28 8.65
C TYR A 161 1.85 6.35 7.63
N CYS A 162 2.16 5.24 6.98
CA CYS A 162 3.18 5.16 5.93
C CYS A 162 2.87 6.10 4.74
N GLN A 163 1.64 6.09 4.23
CA GLN A 163 1.24 6.99 3.15
C GLN A 163 1.34 8.46 3.55
N THR A 164 0.92 8.80 4.76
CA THR A 164 0.96 10.18 5.27
C THR A 164 2.40 10.68 5.40
N THR A 165 3.31 9.86 5.93
CA THR A 165 4.73 10.25 6.07
C THR A 165 5.44 10.35 4.72
N ILE A 166 5.13 9.50 3.75
CA ILE A 166 5.66 9.59 2.37
C ILE A 166 5.17 10.89 1.70
N GLU A 167 3.89 11.24 1.85
CA GLU A 167 3.35 12.49 1.33
C GLU A 167 4.00 13.73 1.98
N GLN A 168 4.21 13.71 3.29
CA GLN A 168 4.90 14.79 4.02
C GLN A 168 6.36 14.91 3.56
N CYS A 169 7.09 13.80 3.48
CA CYS A 169 8.46 13.78 2.99
C CYS A 169 8.57 14.37 1.57
N LYS A 170 7.62 14.04 0.69
CA LYS A 170 7.54 14.62 -0.66
C LYS A 170 7.36 16.14 -0.62
N LYS A 171 6.42 16.64 0.20
CA LYS A 171 6.12 18.08 0.30
C LYS A 171 7.31 18.88 0.82
N GLU A 172 7.95 18.38 1.88
CA GLU A 172 9.04 19.11 2.56
C GLU A 172 10.37 19.08 1.78
N LEU A 173 10.69 17.96 1.14
CA LEU A 173 11.98 17.77 0.52
C LEU A 173 11.98 17.95 -1.00
N SER A 174 10.81 18.10 -1.63
CA SER A 174 10.65 18.28 -3.09
C SER A 174 11.47 17.30 -3.92
N MET A 175 11.55 16.02 -3.47
CA MET A 175 12.32 14.96 -4.11
C MET A 175 11.54 14.29 -5.24
N THR A 176 12.27 13.75 -6.23
CA THR A 176 11.68 12.82 -7.20
C THR A 176 11.35 11.47 -6.54
N ALA A 177 10.47 10.67 -7.17
CA ALA A 177 10.09 9.35 -6.69
C ALA A 177 11.30 8.44 -6.42
N THR A 178 12.23 8.39 -7.36
CA THR A 178 13.44 7.59 -7.25
C THR A 178 14.34 8.09 -6.11
N GLN A 179 14.49 9.40 -5.95
CA GLN A 179 15.26 9.99 -4.85
C GLN A 179 14.64 9.67 -3.50
N GLN A 180 13.32 9.76 -3.38
CA GLN A 180 12.63 9.40 -2.15
C GLN A 180 12.81 7.91 -1.83
N MET A 181 12.70 7.03 -2.83
CA MET A 181 12.94 5.60 -2.66
C MET A 181 14.38 5.30 -2.20
N ILE A 182 15.39 5.93 -2.80
CA ILE A 182 16.80 5.80 -2.41
C ILE A 182 17.04 6.25 -0.95
N ASN A 183 16.33 7.28 -0.48
CA ASN A 183 16.47 7.77 0.90
C ASN A 183 15.72 6.92 1.93
N VAL A 184 14.62 6.28 1.54
CA VAL A 184 13.81 5.45 2.45
C VAL A 184 14.37 4.04 2.60
N LEU A 185 14.85 3.42 1.51
CA LEU A 185 15.24 2.01 1.49
C LEU A 185 16.39 1.63 2.43
N PRO A 186 17.50 2.38 2.58
CA PRO A 186 18.63 1.93 3.40
C PRO A 186 18.22 1.64 4.84
N LEU A 187 17.55 2.60 5.46
CA LEU A 187 17.11 2.50 6.85
C LEU A 187 16.00 1.45 7.00
N SER A 188 15.06 1.41 6.03
CA SER A 188 14.00 0.41 6.03
C SER A 188 14.53 -1.02 5.89
N THR A 189 15.53 -1.23 5.03
CA THR A 189 16.17 -2.54 4.87
C THR A 189 16.85 -2.97 6.16
N LEU A 190 17.58 -2.06 6.79
CA LEU A 190 18.24 -2.33 8.08
C LEU A 190 17.23 -2.73 9.16
N PHE A 191 16.19 -1.92 9.35
CA PHE A 191 15.18 -2.18 10.39
C PHE A 191 14.41 -3.48 10.15
N VAL A 192 13.96 -3.72 8.91
CA VAL A 192 13.20 -4.93 8.60
C VAL A 192 14.07 -6.17 8.74
N THR A 193 15.30 -6.14 8.24
CA THR A 193 16.22 -7.30 8.36
C THR A 193 16.55 -7.61 9.81
N ALA A 194 16.77 -6.59 10.64
CA ALA A 194 17.04 -6.76 12.06
C ALA A 194 15.84 -7.30 12.85
N THR A 195 14.62 -6.90 12.47
CA THR A 195 13.38 -7.29 13.18
C THR A 195 12.73 -8.55 12.61
N ALA A 196 13.07 -8.98 11.40
CA ALA A 196 12.44 -10.11 10.72
C ALA A 196 12.42 -11.41 11.57
N PRO A 197 13.52 -11.86 12.18
CA PRO A 197 13.50 -13.08 12.99
C PRO A 197 12.52 -13.01 14.16
N PHE A 198 12.41 -11.83 14.78
CA PHE A 198 11.51 -11.61 15.91
C PHE A 198 10.04 -11.61 15.46
N ILE A 199 9.71 -10.89 14.40
CA ILE A 199 8.34 -10.79 13.88
C ILE A 199 7.86 -12.16 13.38
N ASP A 200 8.70 -12.90 12.68
CA ASP A 200 8.36 -14.23 12.17
C ASP A 200 8.21 -15.25 13.32
N SER A 201 8.97 -15.15 14.40
CA SER A 201 8.78 -15.99 15.59
C SER A 201 7.46 -15.70 16.32
N VAL A 202 7.09 -14.43 16.46
CA VAL A 202 5.79 -14.02 17.02
C VAL A 202 4.63 -14.47 16.11
N SER A 203 4.78 -14.32 14.80
CA SER A 203 3.81 -14.79 13.82
C SER A 203 3.57 -16.30 13.93
N LEU A 204 4.62 -17.08 14.11
CA LEU A 204 4.53 -18.54 14.32
C LEU A 204 3.77 -18.88 15.59
N SER A 205 4.03 -18.17 16.70
CA SER A 205 3.33 -18.39 17.97
C SER A 205 1.85 -18.02 17.90
N LEU A 206 1.48 -16.98 17.14
CA LEU A 206 0.10 -16.56 16.93
C LEU A 206 -0.67 -17.50 16.01
N SER A 207 0.01 -18.16 15.08
CA SER A 207 -0.62 -19.07 14.11
C SER A 207 -1.11 -20.37 14.75
N ALA A 208 -0.82 -20.65 16.01
CA ALA A 208 -1.27 -21.82 16.83
C ALA A 208 -1.33 -23.16 16.08
N ALA A 209 -0.85 -23.22 14.88
CA ALA A 209 -0.97 -24.33 13.96
C ALA A 209 0.36 -25.07 13.91
N THR A 210 0.39 -26.23 14.42
CA THR A 210 0.96 -27.50 13.93
C THR A 210 1.80 -27.48 12.62
N SER A 211 2.37 -26.36 12.21
CA SER A 211 3.28 -26.33 11.07
C SER A 211 4.65 -26.83 11.54
N GLN A 212 4.97 -28.07 11.14
CA GLN A 212 6.32 -28.60 11.23
C GLN A 212 7.28 -27.60 10.60
N TYR A 213 8.28 -27.22 11.36
CA TYR A 213 9.40 -26.40 10.93
C TYR A 213 10.12 -27.12 9.79
N SER A 214 9.82 -26.79 8.55
CA SER A 214 10.69 -27.17 7.44
C SER A 214 11.87 -26.23 7.45
N PRO A 215 13.10 -26.68 7.71
CA PRO A 215 14.26 -25.80 7.66
C PRO A 215 14.34 -25.20 6.25
N LEU A 216 14.61 -23.89 6.15
CA LEU A 216 14.70 -23.13 4.90
C LEU A 216 15.58 -23.82 3.82
N LEU A 217 16.56 -24.62 4.26
CA LEU A 217 17.45 -25.43 3.42
C LEU A 217 16.74 -26.62 2.71
N GLN A 218 15.53 -27.02 3.13
CA GLN A 218 14.77 -28.13 2.52
C GLN A 218 13.68 -27.64 1.55
N LEU A 219 13.61 -26.32 1.30
CA LEU A 219 12.65 -25.76 0.36
C LEU A 219 13.01 -26.13 -1.09
N PRO A 220 12.02 -26.47 -1.94
CA PRO A 220 12.27 -26.83 -3.32
C PRO A 220 12.86 -25.64 -4.10
N SER A 221 13.66 -25.93 -5.13
CA SER A 221 14.26 -24.89 -5.99
C SER A 221 13.21 -23.95 -6.62
N THR A 222 12.00 -24.45 -6.88
CA THR A 222 10.86 -23.68 -7.36
C THR A 222 10.45 -22.57 -6.39
N TRP A 223 10.60 -22.76 -5.07
CA TRP A 223 10.32 -21.75 -4.07
C TRP A 223 11.23 -20.52 -4.24
N PHE A 224 12.52 -20.76 -4.45
CA PHE A 224 13.49 -19.67 -4.69
C PHE A 224 13.20 -18.91 -5.99
N ALA A 225 12.72 -19.60 -7.03
CA ALA A 225 12.29 -18.95 -8.28
C ALA A 225 11.07 -18.02 -8.04
N PHE A 226 10.08 -18.48 -7.28
CA PHE A 226 8.94 -17.62 -6.90
C PHE A 226 9.38 -16.45 -6.00
N LEU A 227 10.30 -16.67 -5.07
CA LEU A 227 10.86 -15.60 -4.25
C LEU A 227 11.56 -14.54 -5.11
N PHE A 228 12.41 -14.95 -6.05
CA PHE A 228 13.09 -14.04 -6.97
C PHE A 228 12.10 -13.28 -7.85
N LEU A 229 11.10 -13.96 -8.42
CA LEU A 229 10.03 -13.32 -9.19
C LEU A 229 9.29 -12.28 -8.33
N SER A 230 8.99 -12.62 -7.08
CA SER A 230 8.35 -11.71 -6.13
C SER A 230 9.21 -10.48 -5.85
N CYS A 231 10.54 -10.62 -5.71
CA CYS A 231 11.46 -9.50 -5.53
C CYS A 231 11.47 -8.57 -6.76
N CYS A 232 11.48 -9.12 -7.97
CA CYS A 232 11.40 -8.34 -9.21
C CYS A 232 10.09 -7.56 -9.31
N LEU A 233 8.96 -8.23 -9.06
CA LEU A 233 7.64 -7.59 -9.03
C LEU A 233 7.57 -6.51 -7.94
N GLY A 234 8.12 -6.78 -6.75
CA GLY A 234 8.19 -5.85 -5.64
C GLY A 234 8.93 -4.55 -5.99
N LEU A 235 10.05 -4.66 -6.70
CA LEU A 235 10.80 -3.49 -7.19
C LEU A 235 9.93 -2.63 -8.12
N VAL A 236 9.27 -3.25 -9.11
CA VAL A 236 8.41 -2.54 -10.08
C VAL A 236 7.23 -1.90 -9.38
N VAL A 237 6.55 -2.62 -8.46
CA VAL A 237 5.40 -2.11 -7.71
C VAL A 237 5.80 -0.92 -6.84
N THR A 238 6.90 -1.03 -6.10
CA THR A 238 7.38 0.04 -5.22
C THR A 238 7.76 1.27 -6.05
N TRP A 239 8.55 1.10 -7.10
CA TRP A 239 8.96 2.20 -7.97
C TRP A 239 7.76 2.90 -8.63
N THR A 240 6.85 2.14 -9.23
CA THR A 240 5.65 2.70 -9.87
C THR A 240 4.70 3.35 -8.85
N CYS A 241 4.64 2.85 -7.62
CA CYS A 241 3.88 3.46 -6.53
C CYS A 241 4.38 4.88 -6.22
N PHE A 242 5.69 5.03 -6.02
CA PHE A 242 6.31 6.34 -5.79
C PHE A 242 6.11 7.29 -6.98
N GLU A 243 6.28 6.82 -8.21
CA GLU A 243 6.06 7.62 -9.43
C GLU A 243 4.60 8.09 -9.57
N ILE A 244 3.62 7.22 -9.28
CA ILE A 244 2.20 7.57 -9.35
C ILE A 244 1.84 8.58 -8.25
N VAL A 245 2.28 8.38 -7.02
CA VAL A 245 2.06 9.32 -5.91
C VAL A 245 2.67 10.67 -6.20
N GLN A 246 3.78 10.71 -6.94
CA GLN A 246 4.43 11.97 -7.34
C GLN A 246 3.76 12.66 -8.51
N SER A 247 3.24 11.90 -9.48
CA SER A 247 2.62 12.46 -10.69
C SER A 247 1.14 12.79 -10.52
N MET A 248 0.48 12.19 -9.52
CA MET A 248 -0.95 12.34 -9.24
C MET A 248 -1.18 12.80 -7.80
N SER A 249 -2.38 13.25 -7.48
CA SER A 249 -2.76 13.50 -6.08
C SER A 249 -2.86 12.20 -5.28
N GLY A 250 -2.62 12.26 -3.97
CA GLY A 250 -2.79 11.10 -3.08
C GLY A 250 -4.21 10.51 -3.14
N LEU A 251 -5.22 11.34 -3.41
CA LEU A 251 -6.60 10.88 -3.62
C LEU A 251 -6.73 10.01 -4.87
N SER A 252 -6.16 10.45 -6.00
CA SER A 252 -6.17 9.67 -7.25
C SER A 252 -5.46 8.32 -7.10
N TYR A 253 -4.37 8.28 -6.33
CA TYR A 253 -3.69 7.02 -6.01
C TYR A 253 -4.57 6.08 -5.17
N ARG A 254 -5.32 6.61 -4.19
CA ARG A 254 -6.26 5.81 -3.38
C ARG A 254 -7.38 5.23 -4.23
N MET A 255 -7.96 6.02 -5.14
CA MET A 255 -8.97 5.53 -6.09
C MET A 255 -8.44 4.39 -6.97
N LEU A 256 -7.22 4.53 -7.50
CA LEU A 256 -6.56 3.47 -8.24
C LEU A 256 -6.34 2.22 -7.41
N SER A 257 -5.99 2.38 -6.13
CA SER A 257 -5.83 1.27 -5.20
C SER A 257 -7.12 0.48 -5.01
N HIS A 258 -8.29 1.15 -4.96
CA HIS A 258 -9.58 0.46 -4.86
C HIS A 258 -9.92 -0.34 -6.12
N ALA A 259 -9.60 0.15 -7.32
CA ALA A 259 -9.78 -0.61 -8.55
C ALA A 259 -8.95 -1.91 -8.56
N LYS A 260 -7.68 -1.84 -8.11
CA LYS A 260 -6.84 -3.04 -7.92
C LYS A 260 -7.43 -4.02 -6.90
N THR A 261 -8.00 -3.49 -5.83
CA THR A 261 -8.62 -4.30 -4.77
C THR A 261 -9.80 -5.11 -5.30
N VAL A 262 -10.64 -4.51 -6.17
CA VAL A 262 -11.75 -5.23 -6.82
C VAL A 262 -11.24 -6.39 -7.67
N VAL A 263 -10.23 -6.15 -8.50
CA VAL A 263 -9.62 -7.20 -9.34
C VAL A 263 -9.06 -8.33 -8.48
N LEU A 264 -8.27 -8.00 -7.46
CA LEU A 264 -7.69 -8.98 -6.54
C LEU A 264 -8.75 -9.71 -5.70
N PHE A 265 -9.86 -9.06 -5.37
CA PHE A 265 -10.97 -9.69 -4.68
C PHE A 265 -11.61 -10.79 -5.54
N VAL A 266 -11.92 -10.49 -6.80
CA VAL A 266 -12.50 -11.46 -7.74
C VAL A 266 -11.55 -12.65 -7.96
N ILE A 267 -10.26 -12.39 -8.13
CA ILE A 267 -9.25 -13.46 -8.27
C ILE A 267 -9.13 -14.23 -6.96
N GLY A 268 -9.12 -13.56 -5.82
CA GLY A 268 -8.94 -14.17 -4.51
C GLY A 268 -10.06 -15.13 -4.12
N ILE A 269 -11.30 -14.86 -4.51
CA ILE A 269 -12.43 -15.78 -4.33
C ILE A 269 -12.16 -17.11 -5.04
N ASN A 270 -11.68 -17.03 -6.28
CA ASN A 270 -11.43 -18.23 -7.09
C ASN A 270 -10.12 -18.94 -6.70
N PHE A 271 -9.13 -18.22 -6.18
CA PHE A 271 -7.81 -18.77 -5.88
C PHE A 271 -7.82 -19.81 -4.76
N ASN A 272 -8.64 -19.62 -3.74
CA ASN A 272 -8.70 -20.52 -2.60
C ASN A 272 -9.64 -21.72 -2.82
N GLY A 273 -10.45 -21.74 -3.89
CA GLY A 273 -11.41 -22.82 -4.17
C GLY A 273 -12.48 -23.05 -3.09
N GLN A 274 -12.58 -22.14 -2.11
CA GLN A 274 -13.56 -22.25 -1.03
C GLN A 274 -14.87 -21.58 -1.42
N PRO A 275 -16.03 -22.21 -1.16
CA PRO A 275 -17.30 -21.59 -1.48
C PRO A 275 -17.53 -20.34 -0.62
N VAL A 276 -17.78 -19.23 -1.28
CA VAL A 276 -18.12 -17.96 -0.63
C VAL A 276 -19.57 -18.02 -0.16
N CYS A 277 -19.82 -17.82 1.13
CA CYS A 277 -21.17 -17.84 1.68
C CYS A 277 -21.96 -16.58 1.27
N LEU A 278 -23.30 -16.68 1.29
CA LEU A 278 -24.17 -15.57 0.93
C LEU A 278 -23.87 -14.29 1.73
N ARG A 279 -23.52 -14.44 3.01
CA ARG A 279 -23.17 -13.32 3.90
C ARG A 279 -21.90 -12.58 3.43
N GLN A 280 -20.91 -13.30 2.91
CA GLN A 280 -19.73 -12.68 2.31
C GLN A 280 -20.08 -11.92 1.03
N TRP A 281 -20.94 -12.47 0.17
CA TRP A 281 -21.39 -11.78 -1.04
C TRP A 281 -22.13 -10.49 -0.72
N VAL A 282 -23.03 -10.52 0.26
CA VAL A 282 -23.76 -9.32 0.73
C VAL A 282 -22.77 -8.30 1.32
N GLY A 283 -21.80 -8.74 2.14
CA GLY A 283 -20.76 -7.89 2.69
C GLY A 283 -19.93 -7.22 1.60
N ALA A 284 -19.49 -7.97 0.59
CA ALA A 284 -18.73 -7.45 -0.54
C ALA A 284 -19.55 -6.43 -1.37
N ALA A 285 -20.80 -6.77 -1.72
CA ALA A 285 -21.70 -5.87 -2.45
C ALA A 285 -21.93 -4.56 -1.69
N THR A 286 -22.17 -4.64 -0.38
CA THR A 286 -22.35 -3.47 0.50
C THR A 286 -21.09 -2.61 0.53
N THR A 287 -19.91 -3.23 0.65
CA THR A 287 -18.61 -2.53 0.63
C THR A 287 -18.39 -1.77 -0.67
N PHE A 288 -18.55 -2.45 -1.81
CA PHE A 288 -18.33 -1.81 -3.11
C PHE A 288 -19.38 -0.74 -3.43
N THR A 289 -20.62 -0.93 -3.01
CA THR A 289 -21.64 0.11 -3.12
C THR A 289 -21.23 1.37 -2.32
N GLY A 290 -20.74 1.20 -1.10
CA GLY A 290 -20.20 2.31 -0.30
C GLY A 290 -19.05 3.04 -0.97
N VAL A 291 -18.09 2.29 -1.55
CA VAL A 291 -16.95 2.86 -2.28
C VAL A 291 -17.41 3.61 -3.54
N VAL A 292 -18.27 3.02 -4.35
CA VAL A 292 -18.79 3.67 -5.57
C VAL A 292 -19.55 4.95 -5.20
N TRP A 293 -20.42 4.88 -4.19
CA TRP A 293 -21.13 6.07 -3.71
C TRP A 293 -20.16 7.16 -3.22
N TYR A 294 -19.14 6.79 -2.46
CA TYR A 294 -18.08 7.73 -2.07
C TYR A 294 -17.43 8.41 -3.29
N LEU A 295 -17.07 7.62 -4.33
CA LEU A 295 -16.44 8.14 -5.53
C LEU A 295 -17.33 9.15 -6.28
N THR A 296 -18.65 8.88 -6.37
CA THR A 296 -19.63 9.80 -7.01
C THR A 296 -19.78 11.12 -6.26
N LEU A 297 -19.55 11.11 -4.93
CA LEU A 297 -19.63 12.34 -4.12
C LEU A 297 -18.35 13.18 -4.18
N VAL A 298 -17.19 12.55 -4.32
CA VAL A 298 -15.88 13.23 -4.31
C VAL A 298 -15.49 13.80 -5.68
N GLU A 299 -15.93 13.16 -6.76
CA GLU A 299 -15.56 13.59 -8.12
C GLU A 299 -15.95 15.05 -8.44
N PRO A 300 -17.14 15.57 -8.07
CA PRO A 300 -17.48 16.98 -8.28
C PRO A 300 -16.62 17.97 -7.49
N ASP A 301 -16.33 17.64 -6.23
CA ASP A 301 -15.56 18.52 -5.34
C ASP A 301 -14.08 18.63 -5.77
N THR A 302 -13.51 17.55 -6.29
CA THR A 302 -12.12 17.51 -6.79
C THR A 302 -11.96 18.30 -8.08
N VAL A 303 -12.95 18.21 -8.97
CA VAL A 303 -12.98 18.98 -10.23
C VAL A 303 -13.12 20.48 -9.92
N ALA A 304 -13.97 20.85 -8.96
CA ALA A 304 -14.14 22.24 -8.54
C ALA A 304 -12.86 22.82 -7.90
N GLN A 305 -12.20 22.07 -7.01
CA GLN A 305 -10.93 22.51 -6.38
C GLN A 305 -9.79 22.67 -7.39
N HIS A 306 -9.68 21.79 -8.39
CA HIS A 306 -8.69 21.92 -9.46
C HIS A 306 -8.98 23.12 -10.37
N ALA A 307 -10.24 23.40 -10.66
CA ALA A 307 -10.63 24.58 -11.43
C ALA A 307 -10.34 25.90 -10.68
N ASP A 308 -10.55 25.92 -9.37
CA ASP A 308 -10.27 27.11 -8.53
C ASP A 308 -8.76 27.31 -8.32
N SER A 309 -7.98 26.25 -8.17
CA SER A 309 -6.52 26.32 -8.10
C SER A 309 -5.91 26.82 -9.40
N GLN A 310 -6.36 26.32 -10.56
CA GLN A 310 -5.90 26.84 -11.85
C GLN A 310 -6.30 28.30 -12.07
N ARG A 311 -7.50 28.71 -11.65
CA ARG A 311 -7.91 30.13 -11.73
C ARG A 311 -7.07 31.05 -10.85
N SER A 312 -6.64 30.59 -9.67
CA SER A 312 -5.77 31.36 -8.78
C SER A 312 -4.36 31.51 -9.35
N ASP A 313 -3.80 30.44 -9.94
CA ASP A 313 -2.49 30.46 -10.60
C ASP A 313 -2.48 31.35 -11.86
N ASP A 314 -3.55 31.32 -12.66
CA ASP A 314 -3.70 32.19 -13.83
C ASP A 314 -3.84 33.67 -13.42
N LYS A 315 -4.56 33.96 -12.33
CA LYS A 315 -4.65 35.32 -11.80
C LYS A 315 -3.30 35.83 -11.24
N ALA A 316 -2.53 34.95 -10.58
CA ALA A 316 -1.20 35.25 -10.09
C ALA A 316 -0.24 35.58 -11.25
N LYS A 317 -0.21 34.78 -12.29
CA LYS A 317 0.60 35.02 -13.51
C LYS A 317 0.18 36.27 -14.27
N LEU A 318 -1.11 36.60 -14.31
CA LEU A 318 -1.62 37.80 -14.94
C LEU A 318 -1.22 39.07 -14.16
N SER A 319 -1.19 39.01 -12.82
CA SER A 319 -0.76 40.09 -11.96
C SER A 319 0.75 40.34 -12.04
N GLU A 320 1.55 39.26 -12.17
CA GLU A 320 2.99 39.31 -12.35
C GLU A 320 3.37 39.93 -13.71
N ASN A 321 2.70 39.52 -14.78
CA ASN A 321 2.88 40.06 -16.13
C ASN A 321 2.47 41.56 -16.24
N LYS A 322 1.51 42.01 -15.43
CA LYS A 322 1.14 43.44 -15.35
C LYS A 322 2.15 44.26 -14.58
N ARG A 323 2.81 43.71 -13.56
CA ARG A 323 3.90 44.36 -12.84
C ARG A 323 5.14 44.55 -13.72
N VAL A 324 5.55 43.51 -14.46
CA VAL A 324 6.71 43.52 -15.36
C VAL A 324 6.51 44.49 -16.58
N LYS A 325 5.27 44.80 -16.97
CA LYS A 325 4.98 45.76 -18.06
C LYS A 325 4.91 47.21 -17.60
N ASN A 326 4.84 47.48 -16.30
CA ASN A 326 4.76 48.81 -15.72
C ASN A 326 6.10 49.29 -15.08
N GLU A 327 7.14 48.45 -15.12
CA GLU A 327 8.56 48.78 -14.89
C GLU A 327 9.27 48.94 -16.23
#